data_75a1b1116a3d09b65fe4b7660a65270f
#
_entry.id   75a1b1116a3d09b65fe4b7660a65270f
#
_cell.length_a   1.000
_cell.length_b   1.000
_cell.length_c   1.000
_cell.angle_alpha   90.00
_cell.angle_beta   90.00
_cell.angle_gamma   90.00
#
_symmetry.space_group_name_H-M   'P 1'
#
loop_
_entity.id
_entity.type
_entity.pdbx_description
1 polymer ?
#
loop_
_entity_poly.entity_id
_entity_poly.type
_entity_poly.pdbx_seq_one_letter_code
_entity_poly.pdbx_strand_id
1 'polypeptide(L)'
;MGYPLSTILFLVFVCQLAGIETWKEMEDFIEMNEPLFATYVDLSEGCPSHDTLERVISLVNTDRLKELKVQFEQSLTSLDAVHQLISVDGKTIRGNRGKNQKPVHIVTAYDGGHHLSLGQVAVEEKSNEIVAIPQLLRTIDIRKSIVTIDAMGTQTAIVDTIIKGKADYCLAVKGNQETLYDDIALYFSDVNLLEELQENAQYYQTVEKSRGQIEVREYWVSSDIKWLCQNHPKWHKLR
;
A
#
# COMPACT_ATOMS: atom_id res chain seq x y z
N MET A 1 3.97 -37.47 16.12
CA MET A 1 3.56 -37.36 14.71
C MET A 1 3.28 -35.89 14.44
N GLY A 2 3.81 -35.34 13.42
CA GLY A 2 3.67 -33.92 13.12
C GLY A 2 3.77 -33.68 11.63
N TYR A 3 2.89 -32.82 11.12
CA TYR A 3 2.93 -32.39 9.73
C TYR A 3 4.19 -31.55 9.47
N PRO A 4 4.86 -31.71 8.31
CA PRO A 4 5.91 -30.80 7.89
C PRO A 4 5.40 -29.35 7.87
N LEU A 5 6.26 -28.38 8.23
CA LEU A 5 5.90 -26.97 8.20
C LEU A 5 5.42 -26.53 6.81
N SER A 6 6.05 -27.04 5.76
CA SER A 6 5.67 -26.77 4.36
C SER A 6 4.24 -27.20 4.06
N THR A 7 3.80 -28.36 4.59
CA THR A 7 2.41 -28.84 4.43
C THR A 7 1.44 -27.84 5.07
N ILE A 8 1.66 -27.47 6.32
CA ILE A 8 0.77 -26.51 7.02
C ILE A 8 0.74 -25.16 6.31
N LEU A 9 1.91 -24.63 5.91
CA LEU A 9 1.96 -23.35 5.19
C LEU A 9 1.22 -23.42 3.85
N PHE A 10 1.38 -24.51 3.09
CA PHE A 10 0.69 -24.71 1.83
C PHE A 10 -0.83 -24.77 2.02
N LEU A 11 -1.32 -25.57 2.95
CA LEU A 11 -2.74 -25.71 3.23
C LEU A 11 -3.36 -24.37 3.64
N VAL A 12 -2.75 -23.67 4.59
CA VAL A 12 -3.26 -22.36 5.05
C VAL A 12 -3.22 -21.34 3.91
N PHE A 13 -2.17 -21.31 3.09
CA PHE A 13 -2.06 -20.41 1.96
C PHE A 13 -3.16 -20.65 0.92
N VAL A 14 -3.44 -21.91 0.58
CA VAL A 14 -4.52 -22.24 -0.37
C VAL A 14 -5.91 -21.89 0.21
N CYS A 15 -6.14 -22.14 1.50
CA CYS A 15 -7.38 -21.71 2.16
C CYS A 15 -7.57 -20.19 2.11
N GLN A 16 -6.52 -19.43 2.35
CA GLN A 16 -6.53 -17.96 2.26
C GLN A 16 -6.83 -17.47 0.82
N LEU A 17 -6.24 -18.12 -0.20
CA LEU A 17 -6.55 -17.81 -1.60
C LEU A 17 -8.01 -18.14 -1.95
N ALA A 18 -8.60 -19.16 -1.30
CA ALA A 18 -10.02 -19.50 -1.43
C ALA A 18 -10.95 -18.55 -0.65
N GLY A 19 -10.40 -17.55 0.07
CA GLY A 19 -11.18 -16.59 0.85
C GLY A 19 -11.67 -17.11 2.20
N ILE A 20 -11.05 -18.18 2.73
CA ILE A 20 -11.42 -18.79 4.00
C ILE A 20 -10.62 -18.12 5.12
N GLU A 21 -11.29 -17.57 6.12
CA GLU A 21 -10.69 -16.70 7.12
C GLU A 21 -10.53 -17.34 8.50
N THR A 22 -11.38 -18.29 8.86
CA THR A 22 -11.35 -18.89 10.20
C THR A 22 -10.66 -20.26 10.19
N TRP A 23 -9.96 -20.58 11.29
CA TRP A 23 -9.26 -21.86 11.42
C TRP A 23 -10.18 -23.06 11.29
N LYS A 24 -11.41 -22.96 11.82
CA LYS A 24 -12.39 -24.05 11.72
C LYS A 24 -12.88 -24.27 10.29
N GLU A 25 -13.16 -23.19 9.57
CA GLU A 25 -13.53 -23.28 8.15
C GLU A 25 -12.37 -23.81 7.29
N MET A 26 -11.12 -23.51 7.65
CA MET A 26 -9.93 -24.07 6.98
C MET A 26 -9.86 -25.59 7.17
N GLU A 27 -10.05 -26.10 8.40
CA GLU A 27 -10.10 -27.53 8.68
C GLU A 27 -11.19 -28.19 7.83
N ASP A 28 -12.43 -27.69 7.89
CA ASP A 28 -13.57 -28.23 7.15
C ASP A 28 -13.31 -28.22 5.63
N PHE A 29 -12.72 -27.15 5.09
CA PHE A 29 -12.36 -27.04 3.68
C PHE A 29 -11.27 -28.04 3.26
N ILE A 30 -10.26 -28.23 4.09
CA ILE A 30 -9.19 -29.20 3.84
C ILE A 30 -9.74 -30.63 3.83
N GLU A 31 -10.58 -30.97 4.81
CA GLU A 31 -11.23 -32.30 4.89
C GLU A 31 -12.14 -32.55 3.67
N MET A 32 -12.95 -31.58 3.29
CA MET A 32 -13.84 -31.70 2.12
C MET A 32 -13.07 -31.86 0.80
N ASN A 33 -11.83 -31.37 0.72
CA ASN A 33 -11.00 -31.40 -0.47
C ASN A 33 -9.73 -32.24 -0.29
N GLU A 34 -9.71 -33.16 0.68
CA GLU A 34 -8.57 -34.02 0.98
C GLU A 34 -7.96 -34.70 -0.27
N PRO A 35 -8.75 -35.30 -1.18
CA PRO A 35 -8.18 -35.93 -2.38
C PRO A 35 -7.43 -34.98 -3.29
N LEU A 36 -7.83 -33.70 -3.35
CA LEU A 36 -7.11 -32.68 -4.10
C LEU A 36 -5.80 -32.30 -3.39
N PHE A 37 -5.85 -32.03 -2.10
CA PHE A 37 -4.67 -31.65 -1.33
C PHE A 37 -3.64 -32.78 -1.26
N ALA A 38 -4.05 -34.03 -1.19
CA ALA A 38 -3.18 -35.20 -1.19
C ALA A 38 -2.34 -35.35 -2.48
N THR A 39 -2.72 -34.65 -3.56
CA THR A 39 -1.88 -34.62 -4.78
C THR A 39 -0.65 -33.72 -4.65
N TYR A 40 -0.66 -32.79 -3.69
CA TYR A 40 0.39 -31.77 -3.52
C TYR A 40 1.19 -31.96 -2.23
N VAL A 41 0.56 -32.48 -1.18
CA VAL A 41 1.18 -32.66 0.14
C VAL A 41 0.83 -34.02 0.73
N ASP A 42 1.71 -34.53 1.59
CA ASP A 42 1.46 -35.79 2.28
C ASP A 42 0.42 -35.57 3.40
N LEU A 43 -0.75 -36.22 3.26
CA LEU A 43 -1.84 -36.29 4.23
C LEU A 43 -2.10 -37.72 4.73
N SER A 44 -1.13 -38.62 4.63
CA SER A 44 -1.25 -40.02 5.07
C SER A 44 -1.61 -40.16 6.57
N GLU A 45 -1.28 -39.16 7.38
CA GLU A 45 -1.63 -39.07 8.81
C GLU A 45 -3.00 -38.41 9.05
N GLY A 46 -3.77 -38.09 7.97
CA GLY A 46 -5.03 -37.36 8.00
C GLY A 46 -4.88 -35.85 7.77
N CYS A 47 -5.99 -35.12 7.88
CA CYS A 47 -6.01 -33.67 7.78
C CYS A 47 -5.63 -33.00 9.11
N PRO A 48 -4.87 -31.89 9.12
CA PRO A 48 -4.56 -31.18 10.35
C PRO A 48 -5.80 -30.48 10.90
N SER A 49 -6.02 -30.60 12.21
CA SER A 49 -7.11 -29.88 12.89
C SER A 49 -6.85 -28.36 12.94
N HIS A 50 -7.92 -27.59 13.14
CA HIS A 50 -7.85 -26.13 13.32
C HIS A 50 -6.88 -25.72 14.42
N ASP A 51 -6.83 -26.43 15.56
CA ASP A 51 -5.86 -26.16 16.63
C ASP A 51 -4.41 -26.36 16.17
N THR A 52 -4.16 -27.36 15.31
CA THR A 52 -2.83 -27.60 14.76
C THR A 52 -2.42 -26.49 13.79
N LEU A 53 -3.34 -26.06 12.91
CA LEU A 53 -3.11 -24.96 11.97
C LEU A 53 -2.80 -23.66 12.74
N GLU A 54 -3.65 -23.29 13.70
CA GLU A 54 -3.47 -22.08 14.51
C GLU A 54 -2.15 -22.10 15.29
N ARG A 55 -1.88 -23.17 16.00
CA ARG A 55 -0.67 -23.34 16.81
C ARG A 55 0.59 -23.26 15.98
N VAL A 56 0.64 -23.91 14.81
CA VAL A 56 1.84 -23.88 13.96
C VAL A 56 2.04 -22.50 13.35
N ILE A 57 0.99 -21.89 12.82
CA ILE A 57 1.08 -20.54 12.22
C ILE A 57 1.47 -19.49 13.26
N SER A 58 0.99 -19.59 14.50
CA SER A 58 1.37 -18.65 15.57
C SER A 58 2.86 -18.72 15.94
N LEU A 59 3.55 -19.83 15.64
CA LEU A 59 4.97 -20.03 15.87
C LEU A 59 5.85 -19.62 14.68
N VAL A 60 5.23 -19.32 13.52
CA VAL A 60 6.01 -18.91 12.33
C VAL A 60 6.68 -17.57 12.59
N ASN A 61 7.97 -17.50 12.28
CA ASN A 61 8.69 -16.24 12.33
C ASN A 61 8.20 -15.31 11.21
N THR A 62 7.47 -14.26 11.62
CA THR A 62 6.82 -13.31 10.71
C THR A 62 7.80 -12.52 9.85
N ASP A 63 9.03 -12.26 10.35
CA ASP A 63 10.02 -11.50 9.58
C ASP A 63 10.60 -12.37 8.45
N ARG A 64 10.82 -13.67 8.72
CA ARG A 64 11.22 -14.61 7.66
C ARG A 64 10.13 -14.81 6.61
N LEU A 65 8.87 -14.84 7.02
CA LEU A 65 7.76 -14.92 6.07
C LEU A 65 7.68 -13.67 5.18
N LYS A 66 7.90 -12.47 5.75
CA LYS A 66 7.98 -11.21 5.01
C LYS A 66 9.17 -11.22 4.01
N GLU A 67 10.34 -11.68 4.43
CA GLU A 67 11.52 -11.83 3.55
C GLU A 67 11.22 -12.74 2.36
N LEU A 68 10.63 -13.91 2.62
CA LEU A 68 10.24 -14.85 1.56
C LEU A 68 9.23 -14.25 0.60
N LYS A 69 8.23 -13.51 1.13
CA LYS A 69 7.25 -12.79 0.31
C LYS A 69 7.93 -11.78 -0.61
N VAL A 70 8.82 -10.94 -0.08
CA VAL A 70 9.58 -9.96 -0.86
C VAL A 70 10.43 -10.63 -1.94
N GLN A 71 11.13 -11.72 -1.63
CA GLN A 71 11.92 -12.48 -2.62
C GLN A 71 11.03 -13.06 -3.72
N PHE A 72 9.87 -13.61 -3.37
CA PHE A 72 8.93 -14.13 -4.34
C PHE A 72 8.40 -13.02 -5.26
N GLU A 73 7.97 -11.89 -4.71
CA GLU A 73 7.49 -10.74 -5.46
C GLU A 73 8.57 -10.16 -6.39
N GLN A 74 9.81 -10.06 -5.92
CA GLN A 74 10.95 -9.65 -6.75
C GLN A 74 11.22 -10.62 -7.90
N SER A 75 10.96 -11.92 -7.72
CA SER A 75 11.08 -12.90 -8.79
C SER A 75 10.01 -12.76 -9.88
N LEU A 76 8.87 -12.17 -9.54
CA LEU A 76 7.76 -11.94 -10.48
C LEU A 76 7.90 -10.62 -11.25
N THR A 77 8.67 -9.67 -10.72
CA THR A 77 8.89 -8.38 -11.38
C THR A 77 10.03 -8.49 -12.37
N SER A 78 9.76 -8.27 -13.66
CA SER A 78 10.84 -8.08 -14.64
C SER A 78 11.60 -6.79 -14.30
N LEU A 79 12.93 -6.87 -14.26
CA LEU A 79 13.85 -5.75 -13.95
C LEU A 79 13.75 -4.56 -14.92
N ASP A 80 12.96 -4.67 -15.99
CA ASP A 80 12.82 -3.69 -17.08
C ASP A 80 11.57 -2.80 -16.96
N ALA A 81 10.82 -2.84 -15.85
CA ALA A 81 9.65 -1.99 -15.68
C ALA A 81 10.05 -0.52 -15.51
N VAL A 82 9.96 0.21 -16.61
CA VAL A 82 10.13 1.66 -16.65
C VAL A 82 8.89 2.31 -16.03
N HIS A 83 9.09 3.14 -14.98
CA HIS A 83 8.06 3.93 -14.31
C HIS A 83 6.98 3.12 -13.55
N GLN A 84 7.39 2.44 -12.51
CA GLN A 84 6.45 1.86 -11.55
C GLN A 84 5.74 2.97 -10.77
N LEU A 85 4.42 2.84 -10.63
CA LEU A 85 3.64 3.66 -9.70
C LEU A 85 3.57 2.94 -8.37
N ILE A 86 4.24 3.48 -7.35
CA ILE A 86 4.26 2.92 -6.00
C ILE A 86 3.33 3.74 -5.11
N SER A 87 2.23 3.15 -4.70
CA SER A 87 1.29 3.77 -3.77
C SER A 87 1.61 3.35 -2.33
N VAL A 88 1.76 4.32 -1.44
CA VAL A 88 1.97 4.07 -0.01
C VAL A 88 0.72 4.47 0.77
N ASP A 89 0.14 3.50 1.48
CA ASP A 89 -1.10 3.69 2.25
C ASP A 89 -1.01 2.99 3.60
N GLY A 90 -1.65 3.57 4.61
CA GLY A 90 -1.73 3.04 5.96
C GLY A 90 -3.13 2.51 6.27
N LYS A 91 -3.22 1.24 6.68
CA LYS A 91 -4.50 0.61 7.06
C LYS A 91 -4.49 0.04 8.46
N THR A 92 -5.55 0.34 9.21
CA THR A 92 -5.79 -0.28 10.52
C THR A 92 -6.50 -1.61 10.35
N ILE A 93 -5.88 -2.70 10.78
CA ILE A 93 -6.48 -4.04 10.76
C ILE A 93 -7.52 -4.11 11.87
N ARG A 94 -8.80 -4.14 11.50
CA ARG A 94 -9.92 -4.12 12.46
C ARG A 94 -10.23 -5.51 13.04
N GLY A 95 -9.90 -6.59 12.35
CA GLY A 95 -10.13 -7.97 12.78
C GLY A 95 -9.30 -8.43 13.98
N ASN A 96 -8.22 -7.70 14.32
CA ASN A 96 -7.31 -8.03 15.42
C ASN A 96 -7.73 -7.38 16.77
N ARG A 97 -9.02 -7.09 16.97
CA ARG A 97 -9.55 -6.52 18.20
C ARG A 97 -9.84 -7.62 19.22
N GLY A 98 -8.82 -8.08 19.95
CA GLY A 98 -9.02 -8.81 21.21
C GLY A 98 -9.43 -7.84 22.33
N LYS A 99 -10.04 -8.37 23.43
CA LYS A 99 -10.49 -7.55 24.57
C LYS A 99 -9.40 -6.66 25.21
N ASN A 100 -8.11 -6.92 24.93
CA ASN A 100 -6.95 -6.18 25.48
C ASN A 100 -5.86 -5.88 24.43
N GLN A 101 -6.14 -5.99 23.12
CA GLN A 101 -5.14 -5.70 22.09
C GLN A 101 -5.54 -4.47 21.29
N LYS A 102 -4.60 -3.53 21.14
CA LYS A 102 -4.76 -2.40 20.22
C LYS A 102 -4.78 -2.90 18.77
N PRO A 103 -5.60 -2.32 17.89
CA PRO A 103 -5.59 -2.67 16.49
C PRO A 103 -4.21 -2.39 15.88
N VAL A 104 -3.69 -3.33 15.10
CA VAL A 104 -2.43 -3.16 14.38
C VAL A 104 -2.68 -2.23 13.19
N HIS A 105 -1.83 -1.23 13.04
CA HIS A 105 -1.82 -0.36 11.88
C HIS A 105 -0.64 -0.75 10.97
N ILE A 106 -0.88 -0.93 9.66
CA ILE A 106 0.14 -1.37 8.71
C ILE A 106 0.27 -0.33 7.61
N VAL A 107 1.49 0.13 7.36
CA VAL A 107 1.86 0.92 6.19
C VAL A 107 2.37 -0.03 5.11
N THR A 108 1.80 0.05 3.93
CA THR A 108 2.12 -0.83 2.80
C THR A 108 2.56 0.01 1.60
N ALA A 109 3.60 -0.43 0.90
CA ALA A 109 3.98 0.05 -0.41
C ALA A 109 3.48 -0.94 -1.47
N TYR A 110 2.66 -0.47 -2.40
CA TYR A 110 1.99 -1.26 -3.41
C TYR A 110 2.38 -0.81 -4.82
N ASP A 111 2.82 -1.75 -5.65
CA ASP A 111 3.08 -1.52 -7.06
C ASP A 111 1.78 -1.66 -7.86
N GLY A 112 1.28 -0.53 -8.36
CA GLY A 112 0.04 -0.49 -9.13
C GLY A 112 0.14 -1.14 -10.51
N GLY A 113 1.34 -1.22 -11.09
CA GLY A 113 1.56 -1.82 -12.41
C GLY A 113 1.55 -3.35 -12.38
N HIS A 114 2.17 -3.93 -11.37
CA HIS A 114 2.25 -5.39 -11.22
C HIS A 114 1.25 -5.96 -10.21
N HIS A 115 0.48 -5.12 -9.55
CA HIS A 115 -0.47 -5.51 -8.49
C HIS A 115 0.18 -6.25 -7.31
N LEU A 116 1.39 -5.84 -6.93
CA LEU A 116 2.18 -6.47 -5.89
C LEU A 116 2.40 -5.54 -4.68
N SER A 117 2.43 -6.11 -3.50
CA SER A 117 2.84 -5.40 -2.29
C SER A 117 4.35 -5.52 -2.12
N LEU A 118 5.08 -4.44 -2.41
CA LEU A 118 6.56 -4.41 -2.37
C LEU A 118 7.13 -4.50 -0.95
N GLY A 119 6.35 -4.13 0.06
CA GLY A 119 6.76 -4.18 1.45
C GLY A 119 5.71 -3.63 2.38
N GLN A 120 5.84 -3.94 3.67
CA GLN A 120 4.94 -3.45 4.71
C GLN A 120 5.65 -3.29 6.05
N VAL A 121 5.21 -2.31 6.83
CA VAL A 121 5.69 -2.05 8.20
C VAL A 121 4.50 -1.91 9.13
N ALA A 122 4.49 -2.70 10.21
CA ALA A 122 3.50 -2.54 11.27
C ALA A 122 3.91 -1.39 12.19
N VAL A 123 2.94 -0.56 12.57
CA VAL A 123 3.12 0.55 13.51
C VAL A 123 2.08 0.45 14.62
N GLU A 124 2.46 0.86 15.82
CA GLU A 124 1.59 0.75 17.00
C GLU A 124 0.42 1.74 16.97
N GLU A 125 0.65 2.91 16.37
CA GLU A 125 -0.34 3.98 16.24
C GLU A 125 -0.30 4.62 14.88
N LYS A 126 -1.46 5.12 14.41
CA LYS A 126 -1.58 5.82 13.12
C LYS A 126 -0.66 7.04 13.01
N SER A 127 -0.41 7.75 14.10
CA SER A 127 0.52 8.89 14.17
C SER A 127 1.96 8.53 13.79
N ASN A 128 2.33 7.25 13.85
CA ASN A 128 3.67 6.76 13.53
C ASN A 128 3.88 6.50 12.03
N GLU A 129 2.86 6.67 11.16
CA GLU A 129 2.98 6.51 9.71
C GLU A 129 4.09 7.39 9.13
N ILE A 130 4.17 8.66 9.57
CA ILE A 130 5.17 9.63 9.08
C ILE A 130 6.60 9.12 9.30
N VAL A 131 6.82 8.36 10.37
CA VAL A 131 8.13 7.77 10.69
C VAL A 131 8.33 6.44 9.94
N ALA A 132 7.27 5.65 9.78
CA ALA A 132 7.31 4.35 9.14
C ALA A 132 7.50 4.42 7.62
N ILE A 133 6.90 5.40 6.96
CA ILE A 133 7.01 5.58 5.49
C ILE A 133 8.47 5.67 5.02
N PRO A 134 9.34 6.54 5.60
CA PRO A 134 10.75 6.58 5.20
C PRO A 134 11.50 5.28 5.48
N GLN A 135 11.14 4.54 6.54
CA GLN A 135 11.73 3.24 6.84
C GLN A 135 11.37 2.24 5.76
N LEU A 136 10.07 2.13 5.42
CA LEU A 136 9.57 1.25 4.37
C LEU A 136 10.23 1.54 3.02
N LEU A 137 10.26 2.83 2.61
CA LEU A 137 10.86 3.23 1.33
C LEU A 137 12.35 2.90 1.20
N ARG A 138 13.09 2.77 2.32
CA ARG A 138 14.50 2.35 2.31
C ARG A 138 14.69 0.85 2.14
N THR A 139 13.67 0.04 2.38
CA THR A 139 13.74 -1.43 2.28
C THR A 139 13.36 -1.96 0.90
N ILE A 140 12.81 -1.11 0.04
CA ILE A 140 12.35 -1.46 -1.30
C ILE A 140 13.12 -0.67 -2.38
N ASP A 141 13.20 -1.21 -3.59
CA ASP A 141 13.77 -0.47 -4.72
C ASP A 141 12.72 0.44 -5.36
N ILE A 142 12.88 1.75 -5.15
CA ILE A 142 11.98 2.77 -5.70
C ILE A 142 12.59 3.54 -6.89
N ARG A 143 13.75 3.12 -7.39
CA ARG A 143 14.44 3.83 -8.49
C ARG A 143 13.57 3.91 -9.74
N LYS A 144 13.53 5.10 -10.36
CA LYS A 144 12.74 5.40 -11.56
C LYS A 144 11.22 5.21 -11.40
N SER A 145 10.72 5.11 -10.17
CA SER A 145 9.29 5.06 -9.89
C SER A 145 8.72 6.44 -9.55
N ILE A 146 7.39 6.53 -9.55
CA ILE A 146 6.65 7.64 -8.98
C ILE A 146 5.99 7.12 -7.70
N VAL A 147 6.35 7.73 -6.57
CA VAL A 147 5.76 7.38 -5.25
C VAL A 147 4.57 8.29 -4.97
N THR A 148 3.41 7.69 -4.71
CA THR A 148 2.20 8.41 -4.31
C THR A 148 1.87 8.15 -2.85
N ILE A 149 1.55 9.20 -2.11
CA ILE A 149 1.19 9.12 -0.69
C ILE A 149 0.03 10.08 -0.44
N ASP A 150 -0.83 9.74 0.51
CA ASP A 150 -1.92 10.62 0.93
C ASP A 150 -1.40 11.88 1.64
N ALA A 151 -2.31 12.81 1.96
CA ALA A 151 -1.94 14.09 2.56
C ALA A 151 -1.23 13.96 3.92
N MET A 152 -1.47 12.90 4.70
CA MET A 152 -0.78 12.70 5.98
C MET A 152 0.71 12.46 5.78
N GLY A 153 1.07 11.70 4.74
CA GLY A 153 2.45 11.42 4.37
C GLY A 153 3.13 12.54 3.55
N THR A 154 2.45 13.65 3.27
CA THR A 154 3.03 14.80 2.58
C THR A 154 3.91 15.59 3.55
N GLN A 155 5.18 15.17 3.64
CA GLN A 155 6.20 15.71 4.54
C GLN A 155 7.54 15.87 3.81
N THR A 156 8.26 16.96 4.07
CA THR A 156 9.55 17.24 3.41
C THR A 156 10.58 16.14 3.64
N ALA A 157 10.63 15.54 4.82
CA ALA A 157 11.54 14.43 5.14
C ALA A 157 11.23 13.15 4.32
N ILE A 158 9.96 12.93 3.97
CA ILE A 158 9.54 11.83 3.10
C ILE A 158 9.96 12.13 1.67
N VAL A 159 9.73 13.35 1.18
CA VAL A 159 10.22 13.82 -0.13
C VAL A 159 11.73 13.61 -0.26
N ASP A 160 12.51 14.00 0.74
CA ASP A 160 13.96 13.79 0.74
C ASP A 160 14.34 12.30 0.62
N THR A 161 13.59 11.44 1.27
CA THR A 161 13.82 9.98 1.19
C THR A 161 13.54 9.45 -0.21
N ILE A 162 12.44 9.89 -0.84
CA ILE A 162 12.07 9.52 -2.21
C ILE A 162 13.15 10.00 -3.21
N ILE A 163 13.56 11.26 -3.10
CA ILE A 163 14.58 11.84 -3.98
C ILE A 163 15.93 11.13 -3.84
N LYS A 164 16.37 10.84 -2.60
CA LYS A 164 17.58 10.03 -2.34
C LYS A 164 17.48 8.64 -2.93
N GLY A 165 16.29 8.05 -2.95
CA GLY A 165 15.99 6.79 -3.61
C GLY A 165 15.96 6.85 -5.14
N LYS A 166 16.21 8.03 -5.75
CA LYS A 166 16.16 8.26 -7.21
C LYS A 166 14.79 8.00 -7.83
N ALA A 167 13.74 8.34 -7.09
CA ALA A 167 12.35 8.31 -7.51
C ALA A 167 11.77 9.73 -7.63
N ASP A 168 10.64 9.86 -8.29
CA ASP A 168 9.79 11.04 -8.31
C ASP A 168 8.59 10.83 -7.37
N TYR A 169 7.81 11.88 -7.11
CA TYR A 169 6.66 11.79 -6.21
C TYR A 169 5.43 12.52 -6.75
N CYS A 170 4.25 12.04 -6.34
CA CYS A 170 2.98 12.73 -6.49
C CYS A 170 2.25 12.67 -5.14
N LEU A 171 2.18 13.82 -4.44
CA LEU A 171 1.69 13.91 -3.08
C LEU A 171 0.42 14.76 -3.00
N ALA A 172 -0.54 14.31 -2.21
CA ALA A 172 -1.74 15.11 -1.93
C ALA A 172 -1.43 16.20 -0.90
N VAL A 173 -1.66 17.46 -1.25
CA VAL A 173 -1.50 18.60 -0.34
C VAL A 173 -2.87 18.96 0.24
N LYS A 174 -2.94 19.12 1.57
CA LYS A 174 -4.12 19.58 2.32
C LYS A 174 -3.68 20.55 3.42
N GLY A 175 -4.62 20.99 4.24
CA GLY A 175 -4.36 21.94 5.34
C GLY A 175 -3.31 21.50 6.38
N ASN A 176 -2.84 20.24 6.38
CA ASN A 176 -1.70 19.82 7.19
C ASN A 176 -0.35 20.42 6.72
N GLN A 177 -0.31 20.96 5.50
CA GLN A 177 0.78 21.76 4.93
C GLN A 177 0.24 23.15 4.58
N GLU A 178 -0.20 23.87 5.62
CA GLU A 178 -1.02 25.09 5.53
C GLU A 178 -0.48 26.11 4.51
N THR A 179 0.77 26.55 4.65
CA THR A 179 1.35 27.56 3.77
C THR A 179 1.46 27.11 2.31
N LEU A 180 1.82 25.85 2.08
CA LEU A 180 1.89 25.29 0.73
C LEU A 180 0.50 25.14 0.12
N TYR A 181 -0.46 24.68 0.93
CA TYR A 181 -1.85 24.54 0.52
C TYR A 181 -2.49 25.89 0.16
N ASP A 182 -2.31 26.90 1.02
CA ASP A 182 -2.87 28.23 0.82
C ASP A 182 -2.32 28.91 -0.42
N ASP A 183 -1.01 28.80 -0.66
CA ASP A 183 -0.37 29.34 -1.86
C ASP A 183 -0.90 28.66 -3.14
N ILE A 184 -1.05 27.34 -3.12
CA ILE A 184 -1.64 26.60 -4.26
C ILE A 184 -3.11 26.98 -4.45
N ALA A 185 -3.89 27.06 -3.37
CA ALA A 185 -5.29 27.45 -3.43
C ALA A 185 -5.47 28.86 -3.96
N LEU A 186 -4.60 29.81 -3.54
CA LEU A 186 -4.58 31.17 -4.03
C LEU A 186 -4.28 31.20 -5.54
N TYR A 187 -3.27 30.45 -5.99
CA TYR A 187 -2.92 30.36 -7.41
C TYR A 187 -4.11 29.91 -8.26
N PHE A 188 -4.79 28.82 -7.86
CA PHE A 188 -5.97 28.31 -8.57
C PHE A 188 -7.28 29.08 -8.25
N SER A 189 -7.25 30.19 -7.53
CA SER A 189 -8.39 31.09 -7.35
C SER A 189 -8.45 32.19 -8.39
N ASP A 190 -7.43 32.37 -9.21
CA ASP A 190 -7.39 33.36 -10.29
C ASP A 190 -8.23 32.89 -11.48
N VAL A 191 -9.33 33.59 -11.73
CA VAL A 191 -10.29 33.26 -12.82
C VAL A 191 -9.61 33.33 -14.19
N ASN A 192 -8.75 34.29 -14.44
CA ASN A 192 -8.07 34.43 -15.73
C ASN A 192 -7.11 33.25 -15.98
N LEU A 193 -6.42 32.80 -14.93
CA LEU A 193 -5.58 31.60 -15.00
C LEU A 193 -6.42 30.36 -15.33
N LEU A 194 -7.57 30.16 -14.66
CA LEU A 194 -8.43 29.00 -14.91
C LEU A 194 -8.98 29.00 -16.33
N GLU A 195 -9.35 30.16 -16.88
CA GLU A 195 -9.76 30.30 -18.28
C GLU A 195 -8.62 29.91 -19.24
N GLU A 196 -7.39 30.42 -18.99
CA GLU A 196 -6.20 30.09 -19.79
C GLU A 196 -5.89 28.57 -19.75
N LEU A 197 -5.94 27.97 -18.58
CA LEU A 197 -5.73 26.51 -18.42
C LEU A 197 -6.77 25.68 -19.17
N GLN A 198 -8.02 26.14 -19.16
CA GLN A 198 -9.11 25.48 -19.88
C GLN A 198 -8.91 25.57 -21.41
N GLU A 199 -8.53 26.73 -21.93
CA GLU A 199 -8.23 26.94 -23.35
C GLU A 199 -7.04 26.08 -23.81
N ASN A 200 -6.04 25.88 -22.95
CA ASN A 200 -4.85 25.04 -23.22
C ASN A 200 -5.06 23.54 -22.96
N ALA A 201 -6.31 23.07 -22.83
CA ALA A 201 -6.66 21.69 -22.51
C ALA A 201 -6.01 21.12 -21.22
N GLN A 202 -5.72 21.98 -20.25
CA GLN A 202 -5.21 21.65 -18.92
C GLN A 202 -6.33 21.59 -17.88
N TYR A 203 -7.53 21.29 -18.33
CA TYR A 203 -8.74 21.15 -17.55
C TYR A 203 -9.47 19.87 -17.87
N TYR A 204 -10.02 19.23 -16.86
CA TYR A 204 -10.85 18.03 -16.98
C TYR A 204 -12.00 18.06 -15.97
N GLN A 205 -13.18 17.63 -16.37
CA GLN A 205 -14.36 17.57 -15.50
C GLN A 205 -14.97 16.17 -15.53
N THR A 206 -15.37 15.67 -14.38
CA THR A 206 -16.22 14.48 -14.26
C THR A 206 -17.57 14.86 -13.63
N VAL A 207 -18.62 14.21 -14.14
CA VAL A 207 -19.96 14.33 -13.57
C VAL A 207 -20.48 12.93 -13.27
N GLU A 208 -20.61 12.61 -12.00
CA GLU A 208 -21.00 11.27 -11.53
C GLU A 208 -22.27 11.37 -10.67
N LYS A 209 -23.15 10.36 -10.81
CA LYS A 209 -24.30 10.19 -9.92
C LYS A 209 -23.96 9.12 -8.88
N SER A 210 -23.83 9.52 -7.63
CA SER A 210 -23.54 8.61 -6.53
C SER A 210 -24.48 8.89 -5.36
N ARG A 211 -25.07 7.85 -4.78
CA ARG A 211 -25.94 7.90 -3.58
C ARG A 211 -27.05 8.94 -3.67
N GLY A 212 -27.65 9.13 -4.86
CA GLY A 212 -28.74 10.09 -5.08
C GLY A 212 -28.30 11.56 -5.24
N GLN A 213 -27.00 11.83 -5.27
CA GLN A 213 -26.41 13.15 -5.52
C GLN A 213 -25.67 13.15 -6.85
N ILE A 214 -25.64 14.33 -7.50
CA ILE A 214 -24.76 14.58 -8.66
C ILE A 214 -23.49 15.20 -8.11
N GLU A 215 -22.37 14.54 -8.35
CA GLU A 215 -21.04 15.00 -7.96
C GLU A 215 -20.32 15.50 -9.21
N VAL A 216 -19.94 16.78 -9.20
CA VAL A 216 -19.13 17.42 -10.23
C VAL A 216 -17.73 17.62 -9.66
N ARG A 217 -16.72 17.07 -10.32
CA ARG A 217 -15.32 17.28 -9.97
C ARG A 217 -14.59 17.93 -11.12
N GLU A 218 -13.86 18.96 -10.81
CA GLU A 218 -13.07 19.72 -11.77
C GLU A 218 -11.58 19.60 -11.41
N TYR A 219 -10.76 19.45 -12.43
CA TYR A 219 -9.32 19.25 -12.30
C TYR A 219 -8.60 20.23 -13.22
N TRP A 220 -7.66 20.97 -12.67
CA TRP A 220 -6.74 21.82 -13.41
C TRP A 220 -5.31 21.35 -13.20
N VAL A 221 -4.49 21.43 -14.24
CA VAL A 221 -3.08 21.08 -14.22
C VAL A 221 -2.25 22.27 -14.68
N SER A 222 -1.25 22.65 -13.91
CA SER A 222 -0.30 23.70 -14.29
C SER A 222 1.13 23.21 -14.14
N SER A 223 1.97 23.51 -15.11
CA SER A 223 3.44 23.33 -15.05
C SER A 223 4.17 24.61 -14.68
N ASP A 224 3.47 25.73 -14.53
CA ASP A 224 4.06 26.99 -14.04
C ASP A 224 4.18 26.98 -12.51
N ILE A 225 5.28 26.40 -12.05
CA ILE A 225 5.55 26.19 -10.62
C ILE A 225 6.80 26.91 -10.13
N LYS A 226 7.41 27.79 -10.94
CA LYS A 226 8.64 28.51 -10.54
C LYS A 226 8.45 29.30 -9.26
N TRP A 227 7.32 29.99 -9.15
CA TRP A 227 6.92 30.74 -7.97
C TRP A 227 6.79 29.83 -6.73
N LEU A 228 6.19 28.64 -6.88
CA LEU A 228 6.02 27.67 -5.80
C LEU A 228 7.37 27.14 -5.30
N CYS A 229 8.28 26.83 -6.21
CA CYS A 229 9.65 26.41 -5.85
C CYS A 229 10.41 27.51 -5.09
N GLN A 230 10.20 28.77 -5.43
CA GLN A 230 10.83 29.91 -4.75
C GLN A 230 10.28 30.13 -3.34
N ASN A 231 8.97 30.05 -3.19
CA ASN A 231 8.28 30.23 -1.91
C ASN A 231 8.49 29.06 -0.95
N HIS A 232 8.66 27.84 -1.51
CA HIS A 232 8.74 26.61 -0.74
C HIS A 232 10.04 25.81 -1.01
N PRO A 233 11.24 26.36 -0.76
CA PRO A 233 12.52 25.75 -1.12
C PRO A 233 12.83 24.44 -0.39
N LYS A 234 12.09 24.11 0.67
CA LYS A 234 12.19 22.83 1.38
C LYS A 234 11.56 21.65 0.62
N TRP A 235 10.72 21.93 -0.36
CA TRP A 235 10.11 20.91 -1.21
C TRP A 235 10.98 20.69 -2.44
N HIS A 236 11.86 19.70 -2.35
CA HIS A 236 12.83 19.45 -3.39
C HIS A 236 12.17 18.84 -4.64
N LYS A 237 12.58 19.30 -5.84
CA LYS A 237 12.12 18.81 -7.13
C LYS A 237 10.60 18.89 -7.35
N LEU A 238 9.95 19.96 -6.87
CA LEU A 238 8.59 20.25 -7.32
C LEU A 238 8.56 20.37 -8.86
N ARG A 239 7.56 19.76 -9.48
CA ARG A 239 7.34 19.75 -10.93
C ARG A 239 5.89 19.98 -11.26
#